data_c5e10e34b1abe5ca7588afa46af061e3
#
_entry.id   c5e10e34b1abe5ca7588afa46af061e3
#
_cell.length_a   1.000
_cell.length_b   1.000
_cell.length_c   1.000
_cell.angle_alpha   90.00
_cell.angle_beta   90.00
_cell.angle_gamma   90.00
#
_symmetry.space_group_name_H-M   'P 1'
#
loop_
_entity.id
_entity.type
_entity.pdbx_description
1 polymer ?
#
loop_
_entity_poly.entity_id
_entity_poly.type
_entity_poly.pdbx_seq_one_letter_code
_entity_poly.pdbx_strand_id
1 'polypeptide(L)'
;MKNLKPVKCYLWSIIKFILYLCLISLSKYTDMKKIVHHPVISVDEVVRPTQLEINLTKIKENFQVIKKHIGSTKIMPILKANAYGHGLIKIAQHMQNLKADYLGVAVVEEGMLLREYGIKIPILVLGGVWGNQVPLFINNDLTITASSIEKINQINETATEMKTKAKVHIKIDTGMERIGVHYYSAEKLLEASLKCKNVIVEGIYSHFANADSKDLSHTRLQFERFSEVFSFYEKKSLPFPLRHISNSGGILQMPEANLDMVRPGILLYGVYPSDDIPKLLNVKPGLNWKSLVIYFKVIKPGHPVGYGLTWQSKKPVRAVTIPVGYGDGYFRNLSNKSEVIIRGKRFPLIGNVSMDQIVVNIDNDSAYNGDEVILLGSDDKVSITCEELAHWAGTIPYEILTNINTRVPRVYIEK
;
A
#
# COMPACT_ATOMS: atom_id res chain seq x y z
N MET A 1 42.83 58.69 -23.42
CA MET A 1 42.65 57.82 -22.20
C MET A 1 41.27 58.06 -21.68
N LYS A 2 40.29 57.18 -22.02
CA LYS A 2 38.90 57.26 -21.54
C LYS A 2 38.48 55.88 -21.07
N ASN A 3 38.19 55.78 -19.79
CA ASN A 3 37.26 54.94 -19.03
C ASN A 3 36.96 53.48 -19.49
N LEU A 4 37.66 52.55 -18.86
CA LEU A 4 37.27 51.15 -18.74
C LEU A 4 36.92 50.86 -17.25
N LYS A 5 35.71 51.26 -16.81
CA LYS A 5 35.12 50.82 -15.54
C LYS A 5 33.58 50.91 -15.64
N PRO A 6 32.90 49.87 -16.17
CA PRO A 6 31.74 49.33 -15.45
C PRO A 6 31.53 47.82 -15.59
N VAL A 7 32.32 47.06 -16.35
CA VAL A 7 32.01 45.65 -16.65
C VAL A 7 32.21 44.73 -15.41
N LYS A 8 33.13 45.06 -14.52
CA LYS A 8 33.38 44.25 -13.31
C LYS A 8 32.22 44.28 -12.28
N CYS A 9 31.49 45.39 -12.18
CA CYS A 9 30.34 45.48 -11.25
C CYS A 9 29.13 44.62 -11.68
N TYR A 10 28.89 44.55 -12.97
CA TYR A 10 27.76 43.73 -13.49
C TYR A 10 28.01 42.22 -13.35
N LEU A 11 29.23 41.76 -13.58
CA LEU A 11 29.57 40.35 -13.41
C LEU A 11 29.45 39.90 -11.92
N TRP A 12 29.83 40.74 -10.99
CA TRP A 12 29.70 40.47 -9.55
C TRP A 12 28.24 40.42 -9.06
N SER A 13 27.38 41.25 -9.64
CA SER A 13 25.94 41.24 -9.36
C SER A 13 25.26 40.01 -9.94
N ILE A 14 25.66 39.56 -11.12
CA ILE A 14 25.14 38.34 -11.75
C ILE A 14 25.58 37.10 -10.97
N ILE A 15 26.84 37.02 -10.54
CA ILE A 15 27.35 35.92 -9.74
C ILE A 15 26.65 35.87 -8.37
N LYS A 16 26.43 37.01 -7.71
CA LYS A 16 25.65 37.07 -6.46
C LYS A 16 24.19 36.64 -6.66
N PHE A 17 23.56 37.00 -7.77
CA PHE A 17 22.20 36.63 -8.08
C PHE A 17 22.09 35.14 -8.38
N ILE A 18 23.04 34.54 -9.11
CA ILE A 18 23.12 33.10 -9.36
C ILE A 18 23.37 32.32 -8.06
N LEU A 19 24.32 32.80 -7.21
CA LEU A 19 24.54 32.20 -5.87
C LEU A 19 23.31 32.32 -4.97
N TYR A 20 22.60 33.43 -5.03
CA TYR A 20 21.35 33.62 -4.28
C TYR A 20 20.22 32.68 -4.79
N LEU A 21 20.10 32.49 -6.10
CA LEU A 21 19.19 31.54 -6.69
C LEU A 21 19.57 30.08 -6.37
N CYS A 22 20.86 29.76 -6.36
CA CYS A 22 21.35 28.45 -5.91
C CYS A 22 21.08 28.20 -4.41
N LEU A 23 21.26 29.23 -3.57
CA LEU A 23 20.96 29.16 -2.13
C LEU A 23 19.45 29.03 -1.86
N ILE A 24 18.61 29.73 -2.62
CA ILE A 24 17.13 29.56 -2.54
C ILE A 24 16.70 28.18 -3.04
N SER A 25 17.33 27.65 -4.09
CA SER A 25 17.11 26.29 -4.57
C SER A 25 17.53 25.26 -3.52
N LEU A 26 18.69 25.42 -2.88
CA LEU A 26 19.16 24.57 -1.78
C LEU A 26 18.29 24.70 -0.52
N SER A 27 17.85 25.92 -0.17
CA SER A 27 16.96 26.17 0.97
C SER A 27 15.58 25.55 0.75
N LYS A 28 15.01 25.64 -0.46
CA LYS A 28 13.76 24.92 -0.79
C LYS A 28 13.92 23.41 -0.73
N TYR A 29 15.12 22.88 -1.00
CA TYR A 29 15.42 21.45 -0.90
C TYR A 29 15.60 20.99 0.57
N THR A 30 16.08 21.86 1.45
CA THR A 30 16.23 21.56 2.89
C THR A 30 14.92 21.68 3.66
N ASP A 31 13.98 22.52 3.22
CA ASP A 31 12.66 22.65 3.85
C ASP A 31 11.67 21.51 3.50
N MET A 32 11.97 20.68 2.47
CA MET A 32 11.21 19.47 2.21
C MET A 32 11.44 18.33 3.23
N LYS A 33 12.24 18.54 4.26
CA LYS A 33 12.56 17.53 5.30
C LYS A 33 11.54 17.37 6.41
N LYS A 34 10.39 17.97 6.32
CA LYS A 34 9.29 17.64 7.25
C LYS A 34 8.26 16.74 6.59
N ILE A 35 8.63 15.50 6.29
CA ILE A 35 7.64 14.43 6.23
C ILE A 35 7.10 14.32 7.66
N VAL A 36 5.81 14.62 7.84
CA VAL A 36 5.16 14.47 9.14
C VAL A 36 5.08 12.97 9.43
N HIS A 37 6.04 12.45 10.19
CA HIS A 37 5.99 11.10 10.68
C HIS A 37 4.93 11.04 11.78
N HIS A 38 3.93 10.20 11.60
CA HIS A 38 3.05 9.86 12.70
C HIS A 38 3.88 9.00 13.69
N PRO A 39 3.97 9.39 14.96
CA PRO A 39 4.73 8.63 15.93
C PRO A 39 4.14 7.21 16.05
N VAL A 40 4.99 6.22 16.24
CA VAL A 40 4.56 4.89 16.66
C VAL A 40 4.11 5.03 18.11
N ILE A 41 2.80 4.97 18.34
CA ILE A 41 2.21 5.08 19.67
C ILE A 41 2.35 3.72 20.36
N SER A 42 2.90 3.68 21.58
CA SER A 42 2.93 2.48 22.40
C SER A 42 1.52 2.15 22.91
N VAL A 43 1.29 0.90 23.32
CA VAL A 43 -0.02 0.46 23.86
C VAL A 43 -0.42 1.31 25.06
N ASP A 44 0.54 1.69 25.90
CA ASP A 44 0.34 2.47 27.12
C ASP A 44 0.02 3.95 26.86
N GLU A 45 0.30 4.42 25.64
CA GLU A 45 0.04 5.80 25.18
C GLU A 45 -1.28 5.94 24.41
N VAL A 46 -1.96 4.85 24.08
CA VAL A 46 -3.22 4.88 23.32
C VAL A 46 -4.36 5.29 24.23
N VAL A 47 -4.79 6.55 24.12
CA VAL A 47 -5.91 7.11 24.91
C VAL A 47 -7.25 6.90 24.19
N ARG A 48 -7.25 6.83 22.85
CA ARG A 48 -8.48 6.68 22.08
C ARG A 48 -8.97 5.22 22.09
N PRO A 49 -10.27 4.97 22.40
CA PRO A 49 -10.81 3.61 22.45
C PRO A 49 -10.88 2.92 21.08
N THR A 50 -10.92 3.69 19.99
CA THR A 50 -10.94 3.16 18.61
C THR A 50 -9.52 2.98 18.10
N GLN A 51 -9.12 1.74 17.83
CA GLN A 51 -7.75 1.36 17.45
C GLN A 51 -7.71 0.19 16.49
N LEU A 52 -6.61 0.05 15.78
CA LEU A 52 -6.26 -1.15 15.01
C LEU A 52 -5.29 -2.02 15.81
N GLU A 53 -5.67 -3.24 16.08
CA GLU A 53 -4.78 -4.27 16.61
C GLU A 53 -4.15 -5.02 15.44
N ILE A 54 -2.82 -4.92 15.29
CA ILE A 54 -2.05 -5.56 14.22
C ILE A 54 -1.28 -6.74 14.80
N ASN A 55 -1.67 -7.95 14.40
CA ASN A 55 -1.05 -9.19 14.88
C ASN A 55 0.14 -9.58 13.98
N LEU A 56 1.35 -9.31 14.44
CA LEU A 56 2.58 -9.59 13.70
C LEU A 56 2.85 -11.09 13.56
N THR A 57 2.39 -11.92 14.52
CA THR A 57 2.50 -13.38 14.41
C THR A 57 1.68 -13.92 13.24
N LYS A 58 0.43 -13.47 13.08
CA LYS A 58 -0.39 -13.87 11.92
C LYS A 58 0.23 -13.43 10.60
N ILE A 59 0.78 -12.20 10.54
CA ILE A 59 1.48 -11.71 9.33
C ILE A 59 2.73 -12.55 9.03
N LYS A 60 3.49 -12.95 10.06
CA LYS A 60 4.62 -13.90 9.92
C LYS A 60 4.15 -15.25 9.39
N GLU A 61 3.08 -15.81 9.95
CA GLU A 61 2.50 -17.09 9.49
C GLU A 61 2.08 -16.99 8.02
N ASN A 62 1.40 -15.91 7.62
CA ASN A 62 1.01 -15.67 6.23
C ASN A 62 2.22 -15.61 5.31
N PHE A 63 3.26 -14.86 5.69
CA PHE A 63 4.52 -14.79 4.94
C PHE A 63 5.13 -16.18 4.78
N GLN A 64 5.17 -16.99 5.83
CA GLN A 64 5.73 -18.35 5.81
C GLN A 64 4.91 -19.30 4.93
N VAL A 65 3.58 -19.22 5.01
CA VAL A 65 2.67 -20.01 4.15
C VAL A 65 2.88 -19.68 2.67
N ILE A 66 2.96 -18.37 2.35
CA ILE A 66 3.24 -17.94 0.97
C ILE A 66 4.63 -18.41 0.55
N LYS A 67 5.66 -18.23 1.39
CA LYS A 67 7.04 -18.65 1.06
C LYS A 67 7.14 -20.14 0.84
N LYS A 68 6.46 -20.94 1.64
CA LYS A 68 6.38 -22.40 1.43
C LYS A 68 5.71 -22.77 0.11
N HIS A 69 4.67 -22.05 -0.27
CA HIS A 69 3.92 -22.31 -1.53
C HIS A 69 4.76 -21.99 -2.77
N ILE A 70 5.52 -20.90 -2.75
CA ILE A 70 6.35 -20.48 -3.90
C ILE A 70 7.73 -21.14 -3.95
N GLY A 71 8.11 -21.91 -2.95
CA GLY A 71 9.39 -22.64 -2.91
C GLY A 71 10.62 -21.72 -2.91
N SER A 72 11.53 -21.92 -3.86
CA SER A 72 12.78 -21.16 -3.99
C SER A 72 12.61 -19.77 -4.61
N THR A 73 11.45 -19.48 -5.19
CA THR A 73 11.15 -18.16 -5.78
C THR A 73 11.33 -17.04 -4.75
N LYS A 74 11.94 -15.92 -5.17
CA LYS A 74 12.09 -14.73 -4.33
C LYS A 74 10.74 -14.11 -3.98
N ILE A 75 10.69 -13.41 -2.86
CA ILE A 75 9.47 -12.75 -2.37
C ILE A 75 9.71 -11.27 -2.14
N MET A 76 8.85 -10.44 -2.73
CA MET A 76 8.78 -8.99 -2.54
C MET A 76 7.43 -8.61 -1.93
N PRO A 77 7.29 -8.57 -0.59
CA PRO A 77 6.12 -8.02 0.08
C PRO A 77 5.79 -6.61 -0.40
N ILE A 78 4.53 -6.35 -0.73
CA ILE A 78 4.07 -5.03 -1.17
C ILE A 78 3.52 -4.27 0.05
N LEU A 79 4.17 -3.14 0.36
CA LEU A 79 3.92 -2.34 1.57
C LEU A 79 3.34 -0.95 1.27
N LYS A 80 2.98 -0.67 0.01
CA LYS A 80 2.39 0.61 -0.38
C LYS A 80 1.12 0.94 0.42
N ALA A 81 0.73 2.21 0.42
CA ALA A 81 -0.45 2.73 1.12
C ALA A 81 -0.42 2.35 2.61
N ASN A 82 0.68 2.73 3.29
CA ASN A 82 0.90 2.45 4.70
C ASN A 82 0.81 0.94 5.04
N ALA A 83 1.45 0.08 4.20
CA ALA A 83 1.37 -1.38 4.29
C ALA A 83 -0.10 -1.87 4.32
N TYR A 84 -0.90 -1.43 3.33
CA TYR A 84 -2.34 -1.71 3.28
C TYR A 84 -3.05 -1.35 4.60
N GLY A 85 -2.71 -0.20 5.16
CA GLY A 85 -3.28 0.29 6.42
C GLY A 85 -2.68 -0.30 7.70
N HIS A 86 -1.79 -1.30 7.61
CA HIS A 86 -1.21 -2.01 8.77
C HIS A 86 -0.02 -1.26 9.43
N GLY A 87 0.47 -0.17 8.82
CA GLY A 87 1.62 0.59 9.34
C GLY A 87 2.93 0.25 8.65
N LEU A 88 3.37 1.13 7.75
CA LEU A 88 4.48 0.93 6.82
C LEU A 88 5.79 0.52 7.53
N ILE A 89 6.20 1.30 8.53
CA ILE A 89 7.50 1.14 9.19
C ILE A 89 7.59 -0.20 9.93
N LYS A 90 6.62 -0.49 10.79
CA LYS A 90 6.65 -1.70 11.63
C LYS A 90 6.54 -2.97 10.79
N ILE A 91 5.70 -2.96 9.75
CA ILE A 91 5.59 -4.10 8.82
C ILE A 91 6.89 -4.28 8.01
N ALA A 92 7.52 -3.19 7.56
CA ALA A 92 8.79 -3.29 6.84
C ALA A 92 9.92 -3.88 7.71
N GLN A 93 10.03 -3.42 8.96
CA GLN A 93 10.97 -3.99 9.95
C GLN A 93 10.70 -5.48 10.16
N HIS A 94 9.42 -5.85 10.29
CA HIS A 94 9.02 -7.24 10.46
C HIS A 94 9.40 -8.09 9.24
N MET A 95 9.14 -7.62 8.01
CA MET A 95 9.53 -8.31 6.77
C MET A 95 11.05 -8.42 6.61
N GLN A 96 11.80 -7.39 6.97
CA GLN A 96 13.26 -7.44 6.96
C GLN A 96 13.79 -8.50 7.93
N ASN A 97 13.23 -8.60 9.15
CA ASN A 97 13.58 -9.63 10.14
C ASN A 97 13.24 -11.05 9.65
N LEU A 98 12.18 -11.19 8.86
CA LEU A 98 11.78 -12.44 8.20
C LEU A 98 12.60 -12.75 6.94
N LYS A 99 13.60 -11.90 6.61
CA LYS A 99 14.49 -12.07 5.45
C LYS A 99 13.74 -12.09 4.11
N ALA A 100 12.78 -11.18 3.93
CA ALA A 100 12.23 -10.92 2.61
C ALA A 100 13.33 -10.48 1.64
N ASP A 101 13.23 -10.87 0.37
CA ASP A 101 14.28 -10.59 -0.63
C ASP A 101 14.26 -9.13 -1.09
N TYR A 102 13.06 -8.54 -1.18
CA TYR A 102 12.76 -7.16 -1.60
C TYR A 102 11.59 -6.62 -0.81
N LEU A 103 11.38 -5.30 -0.87
CA LEU A 103 10.10 -4.65 -0.53
C LEU A 103 9.60 -3.84 -1.73
N GLY A 104 8.28 -3.80 -1.92
CA GLY A 104 7.65 -2.99 -2.95
C GLY A 104 6.79 -1.87 -2.34
N VAL A 105 7.05 -0.61 -2.75
CA VAL A 105 6.26 0.55 -2.36
C VAL A 105 5.71 1.26 -3.60
N ALA A 106 4.77 2.20 -3.45
CA ALA A 106 4.17 2.89 -4.59
C ALA A 106 4.93 4.15 -4.99
N VAL A 107 5.37 4.93 -4.04
CA VAL A 107 5.95 6.27 -4.22
C VAL A 107 7.31 6.38 -3.55
N VAL A 108 8.12 7.33 -4.03
CA VAL A 108 9.50 7.52 -3.54
C VAL A 108 9.54 7.89 -2.06
N GLU A 109 8.55 8.63 -1.58
CA GLU A 109 8.43 9.08 -0.20
C GLU A 109 8.27 7.90 0.78
N GLU A 110 7.51 6.86 0.39
CA GLU A 110 7.41 5.62 1.19
C GLU A 110 8.78 4.92 1.29
N GLY A 111 9.52 4.87 0.18
CA GLY A 111 10.86 4.30 0.14
C GLY A 111 11.86 5.07 1.01
N MET A 112 11.86 6.40 0.90
CA MET A 112 12.70 7.29 1.71
C MET A 112 12.43 7.12 3.20
N LEU A 113 11.15 7.09 3.58
CA LEU A 113 10.73 6.86 4.96
C LEU A 113 11.25 5.52 5.50
N LEU A 114 11.16 4.46 4.71
CA LEU A 114 11.71 3.16 5.10
C LEU A 114 13.23 3.20 5.33
N ARG A 115 13.97 3.91 4.48
CA ARG A 115 15.44 4.08 4.67
C ARG A 115 15.77 4.89 5.92
N GLU A 116 15.01 5.92 6.20
CA GLU A 116 15.16 6.73 7.43
C GLU A 116 14.98 5.88 8.69
N TYR A 117 14.05 4.91 8.66
CA TYR A 117 13.83 3.96 9.77
C TYR A 117 14.70 2.69 9.71
N GLY A 118 15.80 2.73 8.93
CA GLY A 118 16.85 1.71 8.96
C GLY A 118 16.57 0.43 8.18
N ILE A 119 15.60 0.44 7.27
CA ILE A 119 15.38 -0.69 6.36
C ILE A 119 16.54 -0.74 5.35
N LYS A 120 17.21 -1.90 5.25
CA LYS A 120 18.41 -2.10 4.43
C LYS A 120 18.19 -2.99 3.20
N ILE A 121 17.20 -3.87 3.24
CA ILE A 121 16.91 -4.76 2.09
C ILE A 121 16.49 -3.94 0.87
N PRO A 122 16.64 -4.45 -0.36
CA PRO A 122 16.27 -3.75 -1.58
C PRO A 122 14.80 -3.27 -1.56
N ILE A 123 14.55 -2.07 -2.06
CA ILE A 123 13.22 -1.48 -2.15
C ILE A 123 12.95 -1.05 -3.58
N LEU A 124 11.94 -1.65 -4.23
CA LEU A 124 11.45 -1.23 -5.53
C LEU A 124 10.29 -0.25 -5.36
N VAL A 125 10.42 0.92 -5.97
CA VAL A 125 9.31 1.86 -6.11
C VAL A 125 8.55 1.55 -7.39
N LEU A 126 7.32 1.06 -7.27
CA LEU A 126 6.51 0.53 -8.37
C LEU A 126 5.87 1.63 -9.23
N GLY A 127 5.77 2.86 -8.72
CA GLY A 127 5.29 4.02 -9.45
C GLY A 127 6.32 4.53 -10.45
N GLY A 128 5.84 5.34 -11.41
CA GLY A 128 6.73 5.99 -12.38
C GLY A 128 7.53 7.13 -11.75
N VAL A 129 8.66 7.46 -12.36
CA VAL A 129 9.46 8.65 -12.00
C VAL A 129 8.80 9.90 -12.57
N TRP A 130 8.60 10.92 -11.75
CA TRP A 130 8.10 12.22 -12.15
C TRP A 130 9.13 13.34 -11.90
N GLY A 131 9.26 14.25 -12.87
CA GLY A 131 10.13 15.42 -12.72
C GLY A 131 11.56 15.06 -12.27
N ASN A 132 12.06 15.76 -11.27
CA ASN A 132 13.45 15.66 -10.78
C ASN A 132 13.62 14.65 -9.63
N GLN A 133 12.83 13.59 -9.57
CA GLN A 133 12.88 12.62 -8.46
C GLN A 133 14.08 11.67 -8.51
N VAL A 134 14.73 11.47 -9.66
CA VAL A 134 15.82 10.48 -9.80
C VAL A 134 16.94 10.63 -8.74
N PRO A 135 17.41 11.85 -8.39
CA PRO A 135 18.39 12.01 -7.31
C PRO A 135 17.89 11.49 -5.95
N LEU A 136 16.59 11.57 -5.65
CA LEU A 136 16.03 11.06 -4.40
C LEU A 136 16.15 9.54 -4.33
N PHE A 137 15.89 8.84 -5.44
CA PHE A 137 16.05 7.38 -5.53
C PHE A 137 17.51 6.98 -5.32
N ILE A 138 18.43 7.64 -6.02
CA ILE A 138 19.86 7.31 -5.96
C ILE A 138 20.41 7.55 -4.54
N ASN A 139 20.14 8.73 -3.95
CA ASN A 139 20.61 9.10 -2.62
C ASN A 139 20.08 8.20 -1.50
N ASN A 140 18.92 7.57 -1.74
CA ASN A 140 18.29 6.67 -0.76
C ASN A 140 18.44 5.19 -1.14
N ASP A 141 19.29 4.85 -2.11
CA ASP A 141 19.49 3.46 -2.58
C ASP A 141 18.16 2.73 -2.87
N LEU A 142 17.26 3.40 -3.62
CA LEU A 142 15.98 2.85 -4.04
C LEU A 142 16.04 2.38 -5.49
N THR A 143 15.46 1.22 -5.79
CA THR A 143 15.33 0.70 -7.15
C THR A 143 14.17 1.39 -7.88
N ILE A 144 14.45 1.88 -9.09
CA ILE A 144 13.55 2.72 -9.88
C ILE A 144 12.76 1.88 -10.88
N THR A 145 11.49 2.17 -11.10
CA THR A 145 10.73 1.64 -12.24
C THR A 145 11.04 2.44 -13.50
N ALA A 146 11.74 1.83 -14.46
CA ALA A 146 11.98 2.39 -15.78
C ALA A 146 10.85 2.00 -16.74
N SER A 147 9.97 2.95 -17.07
CA SER A 147 8.71 2.71 -17.80
C SER A 147 8.73 3.15 -19.27
N SER A 148 9.78 3.81 -19.73
CA SER A 148 9.94 4.28 -21.12
C SER A 148 11.41 4.53 -21.46
N ILE A 149 11.70 4.68 -22.75
CA ILE A 149 13.02 5.07 -23.27
C ILE A 149 13.45 6.42 -22.70
N GLU A 150 12.53 7.37 -22.64
CA GLU A 150 12.80 8.70 -22.06
C GLU A 150 13.22 8.57 -20.61
N LYS A 151 12.49 7.77 -19.80
CA LYS A 151 12.79 7.61 -18.38
C LYS A 151 14.12 6.91 -18.12
N ILE A 152 14.46 5.88 -18.90
CA ILE A 152 15.75 5.21 -18.70
C ILE A 152 16.93 6.11 -19.09
N ASN A 153 16.77 6.93 -20.11
CA ASN A 153 17.77 7.93 -20.50
C ASN A 153 17.91 9.01 -19.41
N GLN A 154 16.80 9.57 -18.90
CA GLN A 154 16.81 10.51 -17.78
C GLN A 154 17.54 9.94 -16.55
N ILE A 155 17.24 8.67 -16.21
CA ILE A 155 17.91 7.98 -15.08
C ILE A 155 19.41 7.87 -15.33
N ASN A 156 19.83 7.48 -16.55
CA ASN A 156 21.22 7.36 -16.91
C ASN A 156 21.97 8.70 -16.88
N GLU A 157 21.37 9.75 -17.42
CA GLU A 157 21.94 11.13 -17.42
C GLU A 157 22.15 11.61 -15.98
N THR A 158 21.12 11.51 -15.14
CA THR A 158 21.20 11.90 -13.73
C THR A 158 22.25 11.08 -12.98
N ALA A 159 22.30 9.77 -13.19
CA ALA A 159 23.30 8.89 -12.57
C ALA A 159 24.73 9.25 -13.04
N THR A 160 24.90 9.67 -14.31
CA THR A 160 26.18 10.15 -14.85
C THR A 160 26.60 11.44 -14.17
N GLU A 161 25.72 12.42 -14.05
CA GLU A 161 25.98 13.69 -13.37
C GLU A 161 26.36 13.47 -11.89
N MET A 162 25.68 12.54 -11.23
CA MET A 162 25.95 12.15 -9.84
C MET A 162 27.19 11.23 -9.70
N LYS A 163 27.84 10.83 -10.80
CA LYS A 163 29.02 9.94 -10.83
C LYS A 163 28.75 8.60 -10.11
N THR A 164 27.60 8.03 -10.31
CA THR A 164 27.14 6.80 -9.66
C THR A 164 26.38 5.92 -10.64
N LYS A 165 25.82 4.80 -10.15
CA LYS A 165 24.92 3.94 -10.90
C LYS A 165 23.54 3.86 -10.26
N ALA A 166 22.50 3.94 -11.07
CA ALA A 166 21.12 3.77 -10.65
C ALA A 166 20.64 2.34 -10.90
N LYS A 167 19.94 1.75 -9.93
CA LYS A 167 19.31 0.44 -10.03
C LYS A 167 17.90 0.59 -10.60
N VAL A 168 17.54 -0.24 -11.58
CA VAL A 168 16.23 -0.18 -12.21
C VAL A 168 15.60 -1.55 -12.39
N HIS A 169 14.24 -1.58 -12.32
CA HIS A 169 13.44 -2.63 -12.95
C HIS A 169 12.70 -2.06 -14.15
N ILE A 170 12.82 -2.73 -15.29
CA ILE A 170 12.12 -2.32 -16.52
C ILE A 170 10.67 -2.76 -16.44
N LYS A 171 9.74 -1.84 -16.68
CA LYS A 171 8.30 -2.12 -16.67
C LYS A 171 7.77 -2.34 -18.07
N ILE A 172 7.20 -3.51 -18.30
CA ILE A 172 6.52 -3.91 -19.53
C ILE A 172 5.01 -3.93 -19.30
N ASP A 173 4.25 -3.33 -20.20
CA ASP A 173 2.80 -3.47 -20.23
C ASP A 173 2.40 -4.62 -21.15
N THR A 174 1.65 -5.56 -20.61
CA THR A 174 1.18 -6.75 -21.30
C THR A 174 -0.35 -6.80 -21.42
N GLY A 175 -1.04 -5.73 -21.01
CA GLY A 175 -2.50 -5.61 -21.08
C GLY A 175 -3.14 -5.09 -19.79
N MET A 176 -2.40 -4.41 -18.92
CA MET A 176 -2.94 -3.63 -17.80
C MET A 176 -3.29 -2.20 -18.22
N GLU A 177 -2.65 -1.69 -19.30
CA GLU A 177 -2.83 -0.37 -19.92
C GLU A 177 -2.71 0.81 -18.93
N ARG A 178 -1.70 0.74 -18.04
CA ARG A 178 -1.51 1.74 -16.99
C ARG A 178 -0.13 2.39 -16.98
N ILE A 179 0.94 1.61 -17.04
CA ILE A 179 2.33 2.09 -17.02
C ILE A 179 3.26 1.04 -17.63
N GLY A 180 4.28 1.49 -18.36
CA GLY A 180 5.26 0.65 -19.05
C GLY A 180 5.13 0.72 -20.56
N VAL A 181 6.17 0.28 -21.28
CA VAL A 181 6.06 0.10 -22.74
C VAL A 181 5.27 -1.16 -23.04
N HIS A 182 4.49 -1.15 -24.10
CA HIS A 182 3.80 -2.35 -24.57
C HIS A 182 4.80 -3.45 -24.94
N TYR A 183 4.44 -4.71 -24.70
CA TYR A 183 5.30 -5.88 -24.94
C TYR A 183 5.83 -5.91 -26.38
N TYR A 184 5.02 -5.56 -27.38
CA TYR A 184 5.40 -5.51 -28.81
C TYR A 184 6.37 -4.35 -29.16
N SER A 185 6.61 -3.42 -28.25
CA SER A 185 7.58 -2.32 -28.36
C SER A 185 8.73 -2.43 -27.36
N ALA A 186 8.77 -3.50 -26.57
CA ALA A 186 9.72 -3.69 -25.49
C ALA A 186 11.18 -3.69 -25.96
N GLU A 187 11.47 -4.29 -27.12
CA GLU A 187 12.81 -4.40 -27.68
C GLU A 187 13.54 -3.06 -27.74
N LYS A 188 12.86 -1.99 -28.18
CA LYS A 188 13.46 -0.65 -28.25
C LYS A 188 13.92 -0.12 -26.89
N LEU A 189 13.12 -0.36 -25.82
CA LEU A 189 13.48 0.03 -24.47
C LEU A 189 14.64 -0.83 -23.94
N LEU A 190 14.62 -2.12 -24.20
CA LEU A 190 15.69 -3.04 -23.80
C LEU A 190 17.00 -2.68 -24.48
N GLU A 191 17.00 -2.35 -25.78
CA GLU A 191 18.18 -1.86 -26.48
C GLU A 191 18.71 -0.53 -25.94
N ALA A 192 17.81 0.41 -25.62
CA ALA A 192 18.18 1.64 -24.95
C ALA A 192 18.83 1.39 -23.59
N SER A 193 18.29 0.44 -22.82
CA SER A 193 18.85 0.07 -21.51
C SER A 193 20.28 -0.46 -21.59
N LEU A 194 20.61 -1.24 -22.62
CA LEU A 194 21.97 -1.76 -22.85
C LEU A 194 23.00 -0.64 -23.17
N LYS A 195 22.54 0.51 -23.69
CA LYS A 195 23.39 1.67 -23.97
C LYS A 195 23.65 2.55 -22.74
N CYS A 196 22.85 2.40 -21.69
CA CYS A 196 22.93 3.17 -20.46
C CYS A 196 24.01 2.65 -19.52
N LYS A 197 25.24 3.27 -19.57
CA LYS A 197 26.41 2.81 -18.80
C LYS A 197 26.28 2.98 -17.29
N ASN A 198 25.44 3.94 -16.84
CA ASN A 198 25.24 4.25 -15.42
C ASN A 198 23.90 3.74 -14.88
N VAL A 199 23.29 2.76 -15.56
CA VAL A 199 22.09 2.06 -15.13
C VAL A 199 22.41 0.58 -14.90
N ILE A 200 21.94 0.01 -13.80
CA ILE A 200 21.97 -1.43 -13.51
C ILE A 200 20.54 -1.94 -13.62
N VAL A 201 20.28 -2.75 -14.64
CA VAL A 201 18.99 -3.41 -14.81
C VAL A 201 18.95 -4.65 -13.92
N GLU A 202 18.35 -4.52 -12.71
CA GLU A 202 18.24 -5.63 -11.76
C GLU A 202 17.03 -6.52 -12.08
N GLY A 203 15.98 -5.97 -12.68
CA GLY A 203 14.77 -6.73 -12.97
C GLY A 203 13.98 -6.24 -14.19
N ILE A 204 13.06 -7.10 -14.62
CA ILE A 204 12.04 -6.81 -15.64
C ILE A 204 10.70 -7.34 -15.15
N TYR A 205 9.63 -6.54 -15.29
CA TYR A 205 8.35 -6.93 -14.73
C TYR A 205 7.12 -6.45 -15.48
N SER A 206 6.05 -7.20 -15.32
CA SER A 206 4.70 -6.78 -15.70
C SER A 206 3.74 -6.86 -14.51
N HIS A 207 2.43 -6.76 -14.74
CA HIS A 207 1.42 -6.86 -13.71
C HIS A 207 0.12 -7.39 -14.27
N PHE A 208 -0.44 -8.42 -13.64
CA PHE A 208 -1.72 -8.98 -14.02
C PHE A 208 -2.87 -8.02 -13.71
N ALA A 209 -3.76 -7.87 -14.67
CA ALA A 209 -4.95 -7.03 -14.53
C ALA A 209 -6.11 -7.79 -13.84
N ASN A 210 -6.20 -9.11 -14.04
CA ASN A 210 -7.38 -9.91 -13.70
C ASN A 210 -7.04 -11.30 -13.12
N ALA A 211 -5.90 -11.41 -12.42
CA ALA A 211 -5.49 -12.71 -11.85
C ALA A 211 -6.32 -13.14 -10.62
N ASP A 212 -7.26 -12.33 -10.20
CA ASP A 212 -8.20 -12.55 -9.10
C ASP A 212 -9.63 -12.87 -9.58
N SER A 213 -9.78 -13.20 -10.86
CA SER A 213 -11.03 -13.67 -11.49
C SER A 213 -11.03 -15.19 -11.65
N LYS A 214 -12.23 -15.77 -11.85
CA LYS A 214 -12.41 -17.16 -12.29
C LYS A 214 -11.92 -17.38 -13.72
N ASP A 215 -12.14 -16.38 -14.59
CA ASP A 215 -11.67 -16.42 -15.96
C ASP A 215 -10.23 -15.88 -16.03
N LEU A 216 -9.29 -16.78 -16.30
CA LEU A 216 -7.87 -16.49 -16.43
C LEU A 216 -7.40 -16.28 -17.88
N SER A 217 -8.30 -16.23 -18.87
CA SER A 217 -7.93 -16.10 -20.28
C SER A 217 -7.06 -14.88 -20.54
N HIS A 218 -7.45 -13.71 -20.02
CA HIS A 218 -6.64 -12.49 -20.13
C HIS A 218 -5.31 -12.58 -19.33
N THR A 219 -5.33 -13.22 -18.17
CA THR A 219 -4.13 -13.42 -17.35
C THR A 219 -3.11 -14.30 -18.04
N ARG A 220 -3.55 -15.39 -18.71
CA ARG A 220 -2.70 -16.23 -19.54
C ARG A 220 -2.13 -15.49 -20.74
N LEU A 221 -2.96 -14.72 -21.44
CA LEU A 221 -2.51 -13.87 -22.54
C LEU A 221 -1.45 -12.85 -22.08
N GLN A 222 -1.64 -12.23 -20.90
CA GLN A 222 -0.62 -11.33 -20.34
C GLN A 222 0.70 -12.05 -20.05
N PHE A 223 0.65 -13.29 -19.59
CA PHE A 223 1.83 -14.08 -19.31
C PHE A 223 2.56 -14.50 -20.60
N GLU A 224 1.82 -14.92 -21.63
CA GLU A 224 2.36 -15.20 -22.96
C GLU A 224 3.10 -13.99 -23.53
N ARG A 225 2.45 -12.82 -23.56
CA ARG A 225 3.04 -11.55 -24.00
C ARG A 225 4.29 -11.16 -23.20
N PHE A 226 4.31 -11.44 -21.90
CA PHE A 226 5.49 -11.18 -21.09
C PHE A 226 6.62 -12.13 -21.44
N SER A 227 6.30 -13.40 -21.71
CA SER A 227 7.27 -14.43 -22.10
C SER A 227 7.90 -14.14 -23.47
N GLU A 228 7.15 -13.58 -24.43
CA GLU A 228 7.69 -13.15 -25.72
C GLU A 228 8.86 -12.16 -25.56
N VAL A 229 8.81 -11.29 -24.55
CA VAL A 229 9.86 -10.29 -24.29
C VAL A 229 11.19 -10.96 -23.90
N PHE A 230 11.16 -12.17 -23.35
CA PHE A 230 12.38 -12.90 -22.96
C PHE A 230 13.24 -13.33 -24.15
N SER A 231 12.65 -13.50 -25.33
CA SER A 231 13.36 -13.81 -26.57
C SER A 231 14.47 -12.80 -26.92
N PHE A 232 14.32 -11.54 -26.44
CA PHE A 232 15.35 -10.52 -26.59
C PHE A 232 16.68 -10.93 -25.93
N TYR A 233 16.60 -11.42 -24.69
CA TYR A 233 17.77 -11.84 -23.93
C TYR A 233 18.37 -13.12 -24.50
N GLU A 234 17.54 -14.07 -24.92
CA GLU A 234 17.95 -15.33 -25.54
C GLU A 234 18.69 -15.08 -26.84
N LYS A 235 18.13 -14.32 -27.78
CA LYS A 235 18.74 -13.98 -29.08
C LYS A 235 20.09 -13.27 -28.95
N LYS A 236 20.26 -12.47 -27.88
CA LYS A 236 21.51 -11.74 -27.63
C LYS A 236 22.46 -12.47 -26.68
N SER A 237 22.11 -13.70 -26.23
CA SER A 237 22.87 -14.48 -25.24
C SER A 237 23.19 -13.67 -23.97
N LEU A 238 22.23 -12.86 -23.50
CA LEU A 238 22.36 -12.04 -22.31
C LEU A 238 21.76 -12.76 -21.07
N PRO A 239 22.30 -12.55 -19.86
CA PRO A 239 21.72 -13.08 -18.67
C PRO A 239 20.35 -12.40 -18.42
N PHE A 240 19.38 -13.16 -17.91
CA PHE A 240 18.10 -12.61 -17.52
C PHE A 240 18.23 -11.74 -16.25
N PRO A 241 17.65 -10.54 -16.24
CA PRO A 241 17.38 -9.84 -14.98
C PRO A 241 16.27 -10.57 -14.22
N LEU A 242 16.01 -10.19 -12.94
CA LEU A 242 14.91 -10.76 -12.15
C LEU A 242 13.57 -10.55 -12.83
N ARG A 243 12.92 -11.63 -13.27
CA ARG A 243 11.62 -11.60 -13.96
C ARG A 243 10.50 -11.75 -12.96
N HIS A 244 9.51 -10.86 -12.97
CA HIS A 244 8.38 -10.97 -12.08
C HIS A 244 7.08 -10.38 -12.63
N ILE A 245 5.97 -11.09 -12.47
CA ILE A 245 4.63 -10.65 -12.91
C ILE A 245 3.56 -10.93 -11.85
N SER A 246 3.65 -12.04 -11.09
CA SER A 246 2.65 -12.50 -10.15
C SER A 246 2.41 -11.52 -9.00
N ASN A 247 1.15 -11.09 -8.86
CA ASN A 247 0.57 -10.45 -7.68
C ASN A 247 -0.09 -11.52 -6.77
N SER A 248 -0.90 -11.12 -5.78
CA SER A 248 -1.59 -12.07 -4.89
C SER A 248 -2.47 -13.09 -5.64
N GLY A 249 -3.20 -12.67 -6.67
CA GLY A 249 -4.00 -13.56 -7.50
C GLY A 249 -3.14 -14.51 -8.34
N GLY A 250 -2.07 -13.98 -8.97
CA GLY A 250 -1.14 -14.78 -9.75
C GLY A 250 -0.44 -15.87 -8.92
N ILE A 251 -0.05 -15.56 -7.67
CA ILE A 251 0.53 -16.55 -6.74
C ILE A 251 -0.43 -17.71 -6.51
N LEU A 252 -1.73 -17.46 -6.42
CA LEU A 252 -2.74 -18.47 -6.12
C LEU A 252 -3.16 -19.27 -7.34
N GLN A 253 -3.21 -18.67 -8.54
CA GLN A 253 -3.87 -19.26 -9.71
C GLN A 253 -2.96 -19.54 -10.89
N MET A 254 -1.73 -18.96 -10.91
CA MET A 254 -0.79 -19.06 -12.03
C MET A 254 0.63 -19.39 -11.53
N PRO A 255 0.85 -20.58 -10.94
CA PRO A 255 2.16 -20.93 -10.37
C PRO A 255 3.30 -20.89 -11.40
N GLU A 256 3.02 -21.15 -12.69
CA GLU A 256 3.96 -21.02 -13.79
C GLU A 256 4.44 -19.57 -14.01
N ALA A 257 3.68 -18.58 -13.58
CA ALA A 257 4.02 -17.17 -13.68
C ALA A 257 4.79 -16.61 -12.48
N ASN A 258 5.13 -17.44 -11.50
CA ASN A 258 5.91 -16.97 -10.33
C ASN A 258 7.33 -16.52 -10.71
N LEU A 259 7.91 -17.14 -11.75
CA LEU A 259 9.22 -16.81 -12.31
C LEU A 259 10.31 -16.69 -11.22
N ASP A 260 11.11 -15.60 -11.26
CA ASP A 260 12.20 -15.40 -10.31
C ASP A 260 11.76 -14.74 -8.99
N MET A 261 10.63 -14.00 -9.01
CA MET A 261 10.14 -13.29 -7.83
C MET A 261 8.64 -13.05 -7.88
N VAL A 262 7.96 -13.18 -6.74
CA VAL A 262 6.52 -12.86 -6.57
C VAL A 262 6.31 -11.63 -5.71
N ARG A 263 5.12 -11.02 -5.86
CA ARG A 263 4.75 -9.76 -5.19
C ARG A 263 3.43 -9.90 -4.42
N PRO A 264 3.41 -10.60 -3.27
CA PRO A 264 2.22 -10.66 -2.45
C PRO A 264 1.86 -9.27 -1.89
N GLY A 265 0.64 -8.83 -2.18
CA GLY A 265 0.02 -7.65 -1.60
C GLY A 265 -0.96 -8.07 -0.51
N ILE A 266 -2.24 -7.99 -0.79
CA ILE A 266 -3.33 -8.21 0.18
C ILE A 266 -3.28 -9.59 0.84
N LEU A 267 -2.80 -10.61 0.14
CA LEU A 267 -2.66 -11.98 0.66
C LEU A 267 -1.70 -12.06 1.85
N LEU A 268 -0.64 -11.21 1.87
CA LEU A 268 0.28 -11.11 3.00
C LEU A 268 -0.45 -10.70 4.28
N TYR A 269 -1.45 -9.85 4.15
CA TYR A 269 -2.24 -9.34 5.28
C TYR A 269 -3.39 -10.25 5.68
N GLY A 270 -3.50 -11.42 5.04
CA GLY A 270 -4.47 -12.46 5.38
C GLY A 270 -5.86 -12.26 4.79
N VAL A 271 -5.95 -11.48 3.73
CA VAL A 271 -7.19 -11.23 2.99
C VAL A 271 -7.03 -11.74 1.56
N TYR A 272 -8.02 -12.42 1.05
CA TYR A 272 -8.03 -12.88 -0.33
C TYR A 272 -8.35 -11.72 -1.28
N PRO A 273 -7.74 -11.67 -2.47
CA PRO A 273 -7.97 -10.58 -3.41
C PRO A 273 -9.41 -10.54 -3.97
N SER A 274 -10.10 -11.68 -3.96
CA SER A 274 -11.47 -11.84 -4.44
C SER A 274 -12.10 -13.10 -3.83
N ASP A 275 -13.41 -13.16 -3.74
CA ASP A 275 -14.17 -14.38 -3.37
C ASP A 275 -14.28 -15.38 -4.53
N ASP A 276 -13.94 -14.94 -5.74
CA ASP A 276 -14.03 -15.75 -6.96
C ASP A 276 -12.91 -16.78 -7.10
N ILE A 277 -11.86 -16.70 -6.30
CA ILE A 277 -10.68 -17.55 -6.40
C ILE A 277 -10.59 -18.61 -5.31
N PRO A 278 -9.95 -19.75 -5.59
CA PRO A 278 -9.75 -20.80 -4.60
C PRO A 278 -8.96 -20.33 -3.38
N LYS A 279 -9.46 -20.64 -2.18
CA LYS A 279 -8.76 -20.33 -0.91
C LYS A 279 -7.70 -21.39 -0.60
N LEU A 280 -6.64 -21.47 -1.44
CA LEU A 280 -5.63 -22.52 -1.40
C LEU A 280 -4.66 -22.41 -0.22
N LEU A 281 -4.46 -21.23 0.33
CA LEU A 281 -3.50 -20.97 1.40
C LEU A 281 -4.25 -20.60 2.69
N ASN A 282 -3.87 -21.20 3.80
CA ASN A 282 -4.47 -20.86 5.10
C ASN A 282 -3.84 -19.56 5.65
N VAL A 283 -4.17 -18.43 5.00
CA VAL A 283 -3.78 -17.12 5.49
C VAL A 283 -4.82 -16.58 6.47
N LYS A 284 -4.39 -15.81 7.47
CA LYS A 284 -5.23 -15.30 8.56
C LYS A 284 -5.18 -13.77 8.58
N PRO A 285 -6.34 -13.07 8.70
CA PRO A 285 -6.34 -11.62 8.82
C PRO A 285 -5.43 -11.14 9.96
N GLY A 286 -4.49 -10.26 9.62
CA GLY A 286 -3.53 -9.67 10.56
C GLY A 286 -4.05 -8.46 11.31
N LEU A 287 -5.25 -7.96 10.98
CA LEU A 287 -5.80 -6.71 11.50
C LEU A 287 -7.17 -6.95 12.14
N ASN A 288 -7.35 -6.44 13.36
CA ASN A 288 -8.66 -6.24 14.00
C ASN A 288 -8.89 -4.74 14.20
N TRP A 289 -10.08 -4.25 13.86
CA TRP A 289 -10.50 -2.88 14.15
C TRP A 289 -11.45 -2.90 15.32
N LYS A 290 -10.99 -2.38 16.44
CA LYS A 290 -11.69 -2.41 17.72
C LYS A 290 -12.09 -1.02 18.18
N SER A 291 -13.11 -0.95 19.02
CA SER A 291 -13.56 0.24 19.71
C SER A 291 -14.23 -0.14 21.04
N LEU A 292 -14.86 0.82 21.72
CA LEU A 292 -15.64 0.58 22.93
C LEU A 292 -17.01 1.24 22.82
N VAL A 293 -17.98 0.74 23.56
CA VAL A 293 -19.22 1.43 23.82
C VAL A 293 -18.93 2.66 24.69
N ILE A 294 -19.33 3.87 24.26
CA ILE A 294 -19.12 5.10 25.01
C ILE A 294 -20.41 5.70 25.56
N TYR A 295 -21.56 5.30 25.05
CA TYR A 295 -22.84 5.82 25.47
C TYR A 295 -23.96 4.82 25.21
N PHE A 296 -24.99 4.85 26.06
CA PHE A 296 -26.17 3.99 25.99
C PHE A 296 -27.43 4.83 26.11
N LYS A 297 -28.48 4.47 25.37
CA LYS A 297 -29.83 5.05 25.54
C LYS A 297 -30.94 4.11 25.09
N VAL A 298 -32.15 4.38 25.55
CA VAL A 298 -33.39 3.78 25.01
C VAL A 298 -34.02 4.77 24.04
N ILE A 299 -34.21 4.34 22.79
CA ILE A 299 -34.87 5.11 21.74
C ILE A 299 -36.37 4.77 21.78
N LYS A 300 -37.24 5.76 21.95
CA LYS A 300 -38.69 5.57 21.93
C LYS A 300 -39.21 5.30 20.54
N PRO A 301 -40.40 4.65 20.41
CA PRO A 301 -41.02 4.42 19.10
C PRO A 301 -41.18 5.74 18.32
N GLY A 302 -40.92 5.69 17.02
CA GLY A 302 -41.06 6.83 16.12
C GLY A 302 -39.95 7.89 16.22
N HIS A 303 -39.00 7.77 17.17
CA HIS A 303 -37.85 8.69 17.24
C HIS A 303 -36.80 8.29 16.21
N PRO A 304 -36.43 9.21 15.29
CA PRO A 304 -35.42 8.91 14.26
C PRO A 304 -34.00 9.00 14.86
N VAL A 305 -33.05 8.33 14.17
CA VAL A 305 -31.65 8.27 14.60
C VAL A 305 -30.72 8.91 13.56
N GLY A 306 -29.84 9.79 14.04
CA GLY A 306 -28.72 10.36 13.29
C GLY A 306 -29.13 11.34 12.19
N TYR A 307 -28.13 11.75 11.41
CA TYR A 307 -28.32 12.68 10.28
C TYR A 307 -29.23 12.09 9.22
N GLY A 308 -30.08 12.94 8.63
CA GLY A 308 -31.00 12.56 7.57
C GLY A 308 -32.19 11.70 8.03
N LEU A 309 -32.27 11.37 9.34
CA LEU A 309 -33.41 10.68 9.96
C LEU A 309 -33.79 9.36 9.23
N THR A 310 -32.77 8.62 8.75
CA THR A 310 -32.94 7.48 7.84
C THR A 310 -33.35 6.19 8.52
N TRP A 311 -33.43 6.19 9.85
CA TRP A 311 -33.84 5.03 10.63
C TRP A 311 -34.74 5.43 11.80
N GLN A 312 -35.78 4.63 12.07
CA GLN A 312 -36.62 4.74 13.25
C GLN A 312 -37.20 3.37 13.60
N SER A 313 -37.54 3.12 14.87
CA SER A 313 -38.18 1.91 15.34
C SER A 313 -39.66 2.11 15.67
N LYS A 314 -40.45 1.07 15.47
CA LYS A 314 -41.87 1.02 15.90
C LYS A 314 -42.03 0.63 17.38
N LYS A 315 -40.98 0.12 18.03
CA LYS A 315 -40.94 -0.30 19.44
C LYS A 315 -39.77 0.38 20.17
N PRO A 316 -39.79 0.45 21.52
CA PRO A 316 -38.59 0.89 22.23
C PRO A 316 -37.41 -0.03 21.92
N VAL A 317 -36.23 0.53 21.66
CA VAL A 317 -35.01 -0.23 21.42
C VAL A 317 -33.86 0.33 22.23
N ARG A 318 -32.96 -0.54 22.70
CA ARG A 318 -31.69 -0.14 23.30
C ARG A 318 -30.68 0.14 22.20
N ALA A 319 -29.98 1.24 22.31
CA ALA A 319 -28.94 1.63 21.37
C ALA A 319 -27.67 2.08 22.08
N VAL A 320 -26.54 1.76 21.47
CA VAL A 320 -25.22 2.18 21.94
C VAL A 320 -24.53 3.07 20.90
N THR A 321 -23.69 3.98 21.39
CA THR A 321 -22.85 4.84 20.56
C THR A 321 -21.40 4.36 20.63
N ILE A 322 -20.75 4.32 19.48
CA ILE A 322 -19.36 3.86 19.31
C ILE A 322 -18.57 5.00 18.66
N PRO A 323 -17.39 5.40 19.18
CA PRO A 323 -16.63 6.55 18.72
C PRO A 323 -15.77 6.22 17.47
N VAL A 324 -16.45 5.86 16.38
CA VAL A 324 -15.87 5.63 15.06
C VAL A 324 -16.78 6.20 13.98
N GLY A 325 -16.22 6.78 12.94
CA GLY A 325 -16.99 7.32 11.83
C GLY A 325 -16.19 7.44 10.54
N TYR A 326 -16.75 8.15 9.54
CA TYR A 326 -16.09 8.27 8.24
C TYR A 326 -14.78 9.08 8.31
N GLY A 327 -14.57 9.91 9.32
CA GLY A 327 -13.28 10.54 9.60
C GLY A 327 -12.19 9.57 10.03
N ASP A 328 -12.55 8.35 10.41
CA ASP A 328 -11.64 7.25 10.73
C ASP A 328 -11.41 6.28 9.56
N GLY A 329 -12.19 6.45 8.48
CA GLY A 329 -12.25 5.53 7.37
C GLY A 329 -13.39 4.52 7.44
N TYR A 330 -14.32 4.63 8.41
CA TYR A 330 -15.52 3.80 8.46
C TYR A 330 -16.56 4.36 7.50
N PHE A 331 -16.69 3.75 6.33
CA PHE A 331 -17.41 4.31 5.18
C PHE A 331 -18.84 4.75 5.50
N ARG A 332 -19.22 5.92 4.99
CA ARG A 332 -20.60 6.42 5.13
C ARG A 332 -21.63 5.49 4.43
N ASN A 333 -21.21 4.75 3.40
CA ASN A 333 -22.05 3.77 2.70
C ASN A 333 -22.43 2.56 3.56
N LEU A 334 -21.79 2.36 4.71
CA LEU A 334 -22.14 1.33 5.70
C LEU A 334 -23.41 1.68 6.49
N SER A 335 -23.94 2.90 6.35
CA SER A 335 -25.17 3.37 7.02
C SER A 335 -26.34 2.41 6.80
N ASN A 336 -26.98 1.97 7.89
CA ASN A 336 -28.10 1.00 7.91
C ASN A 336 -27.84 -0.35 7.26
N LYS A 337 -26.56 -0.72 7.00
CA LYS A 337 -26.20 -1.97 6.30
C LYS A 337 -25.24 -2.84 7.09
N SER A 338 -24.27 -2.22 7.76
CA SER A 338 -23.23 -2.97 8.47
C SER A 338 -23.68 -3.40 9.86
N GLU A 339 -22.88 -4.29 10.42
CA GLU A 339 -23.00 -4.77 11.77
C GLU A 339 -21.70 -4.56 12.55
N VAL A 340 -21.76 -4.68 13.85
CA VAL A 340 -20.62 -4.74 14.76
C VAL A 340 -20.77 -5.92 15.70
N ILE A 341 -19.66 -6.38 16.31
CA ILE A 341 -19.72 -7.43 17.32
C ILE A 341 -19.55 -6.80 18.70
N ILE A 342 -20.44 -7.15 19.62
CA ILE A 342 -20.38 -6.80 21.05
C ILE A 342 -20.68 -8.08 21.86
N ARG A 343 -19.80 -8.45 22.79
CA ARG A 343 -20.00 -9.64 23.63
C ARG A 343 -20.32 -10.92 22.86
N GLY A 344 -19.64 -11.16 21.73
CA GLY A 344 -19.84 -12.36 20.92
C GLY A 344 -21.12 -12.42 20.11
N LYS A 345 -21.83 -11.30 19.91
CA LYS A 345 -23.03 -11.16 19.09
C LYS A 345 -22.91 -10.05 18.08
N ARG A 346 -23.50 -10.23 16.91
CA ARG A 346 -23.58 -9.21 15.85
C ARG A 346 -24.81 -8.33 16.08
N PHE A 347 -24.64 -7.02 15.91
CA PHE A 347 -25.66 -6.01 16.08
C PHE A 347 -25.65 -5.01 14.92
N PRO A 348 -26.82 -4.66 14.36
CA PRO A 348 -26.92 -3.78 13.20
C PRO A 348 -26.63 -2.31 13.57
N LEU A 349 -25.87 -1.65 12.68
CA LEU A 349 -25.73 -0.20 12.66
C LEU A 349 -27.05 0.44 12.20
N ILE A 350 -27.49 1.46 12.91
CA ILE A 350 -28.74 2.18 12.64
C ILE A 350 -28.49 3.68 12.42
N GLY A 351 -29.17 4.23 11.43
CA GLY A 351 -29.00 5.60 10.99
C GLY A 351 -27.73 5.79 10.15
N ASN A 352 -27.44 7.04 9.80
CA ASN A 352 -26.25 7.35 9.00
C ASN A 352 -24.98 7.37 9.85
N VAL A 353 -23.89 6.80 9.32
CA VAL A 353 -22.53 6.97 9.86
C VAL A 353 -22.20 8.45 9.90
N SER A 354 -21.83 8.95 11.08
CA SER A 354 -21.36 10.33 11.29
C SER A 354 -19.84 10.43 11.08
N MET A 355 -19.27 11.63 11.19
CA MET A 355 -17.83 11.84 11.06
C MET A 355 -17.04 11.04 12.10
N ASP A 356 -17.53 11.00 13.36
CA ASP A 356 -16.80 10.51 14.52
C ASP A 356 -17.53 9.42 15.31
N GLN A 357 -18.79 9.11 14.97
CA GLN A 357 -19.63 8.20 15.75
C GLN A 357 -20.59 7.42 14.89
N ILE A 358 -20.90 6.20 15.34
CA ILE A 358 -21.98 5.36 14.84
C ILE A 358 -22.93 4.98 15.98
N VAL A 359 -24.18 4.65 15.63
CA VAL A 359 -25.19 4.16 16.56
C VAL A 359 -25.55 2.72 16.17
N VAL A 360 -25.63 1.85 17.16
CA VAL A 360 -25.88 0.42 16.99
C VAL A 360 -27.10 0.03 17.80
N ASN A 361 -28.03 -0.71 17.19
CA ASN A 361 -29.21 -1.25 17.85
C ASN A 361 -28.87 -2.59 18.51
N ILE A 362 -28.97 -2.67 19.83
CA ILE A 362 -28.77 -3.90 20.59
C ILE A 362 -30.08 -4.55 21.06
N ASP A 363 -31.21 -4.04 20.58
CA ASP A 363 -32.59 -4.47 20.88
C ASP A 363 -32.82 -4.67 22.40
N ASN A 364 -33.02 -5.91 22.85
CA ASN A 364 -33.22 -6.26 24.25
C ASN A 364 -31.94 -6.73 24.97
N ASP A 365 -30.83 -6.85 24.22
CA ASP A 365 -29.54 -7.23 24.80
C ASP A 365 -28.96 -6.12 25.71
N SER A 366 -27.91 -6.46 26.43
CA SER A 366 -27.22 -5.56 27.35
C SER A 366 -25.81 -5.27 26.86
N ALA A 367 -25.45 -3.99 26.77
CA ALA A 367 -24.08 -3.53 26.62
C ALA A 367 -23.88 -2.28 27.47
N TYR A 368 -22.69 -2.10 28.00
CA TYR A 368 -22.37 -1.00 28.91
C TYR A 368 -21.18 -0.20 28.40
N ASN A 369 -21.03 1.02 28.91
CA ASN A 369 -19.84 1.83 28.61
C ASN A 369 -18.57 1.03 28.99
N GLY A 370 -17.63 0.97 28.05
CA GLY A 370 -16.39 0.20 28.16
C GLY A 370 -16.44 -1.21 27.58
N ASP A 371 -17.61 -1.72 27.19
CA ASP A 371 -17.67 -3.00 26.46
C ASP A 371 -16.95 -2.91 25.11
N GLU A 372 -16.12 -3.91 24.82
CA GLU A 372 -15.40 -4.00 23.54
C GLU A 372 -16.36 -4.15 22.37
N VAL A 373 -16.04 -3.44 21.31
CA VAL A 373 -16.73 -3.50 20.02
C VAL A 373 -15.74 -3.88 18.94
N ILE A 374 -16.05 -4.91 18.14
CA ILE A 374 -15.28 -5.26 16.96
C ILE A 374 -16.01 -4.75 15.72
N LEU A 375 -15.32 -3.90 14.98
CA LEU A 375 -15.81 -3.29 13.72
C LEU A 375 -15.39 -4.11 12.50
N LEU A 376 -14.20 -4.71 12.56
CA LEU A 376 -13.60 -5.63 11.60
C LEU A 376 -12.70 -6.60 12.37
N GLY A 377 -12.85 -7.88 12.13
CA GLY A 377 -12.09 -8.92 12.81
C GLY A 377 -12.99 -9.96 13.46
N SER A 378 -12.48 -10.65 14.46
CA SER A 378 -13.20 -11.74 15.11
C SER A 378 -12.99 -11.72 16.62
N ASP A 379 -13.99 -12.20 17.35
CA ASP A 379 -13.81 -12.87 18.63
C ASP A 379 -13.84 -14.40 18.41
N ASP A 380 -13.84 -15.17 19.48
CA ASP A 380 -13.78 -16.64 19.40
C ASP A 380 -15.02 -17.28 18.73
N LYS A 381 -16.12 -16.55 18.56
CA LYS A 381 -17.41 -17.09 18.13
C LYS A 381 -17.91 -16.57 16.80
N VAL A 382 -17.71 -15.28 16.54
CA VAL A 382 -18.23 -14.57 15.37
C VAL A 382 -17.18 -13.65 14.79
N SER A 383 -17.31 -13.36 13.49
CA SER A 383 -16.40 -12.46 12.79
C SER A 383 -17.15 -11.48 11.91
N ILE A 384 -16.53 -10.34 11.62
CA ILE A 384 -16.89 -9.46 10.52
C ILE A 384 -15.63 -9.38 9.66
N THR A 385 -15.73 -9.86 8.43
CA THR A 385 -14.58 -9.94 7.52
C THR A 385 -14.41 -8.66 6.71
N CYS A 386 -13.21 -8.49 6.12
CA CYS A 386 -12.93 -7.38 5.24
C CYS A 386 -13.81 -7.42 3.99
N GLU A 387 -14.09 -8.62 3.49
CA GLU A 387 -14.96 -8.90 2.35
C GLU A 387 -16.40 -8.50 2.66
N GLU A 388 -16.93 -8.81 3.86
CA GLU A 388 -18.28 -8.40 4.29
C GLU A 388 -18.38 -6.87 4.34
N LEU A 389 -17.41 -6.18 4.97
CA LEU A 389 -17.40 -4.71 5.00
C LEU A 389 -17.34 -4.12 3.59
N ALA A 390 -16.52 -4.70 2.71
CA ALA A 390 -16.41 -4.27 1.32
C ALA A 390 -17.75 -4.44 0.58
N HIS A 391 -18.41 -5.59 0.75
CA HIS A 391 -19.72 -5.84 0.18
C HIS A 391 -20.77 -4.82 0.65
N TRP A 392 -20.87 -4.56 1.96
CA TRP A 392 -21.82 -3.59 2.51
C TRP A 392 -21.53 -2.15 2.05
N ALA A 393 -20.25 -1.79 1.91
CA ALA A 393 -19.83 -0.48 1.43
C ALA A 393 -19.96 -0.31 -0.09
N GLY A 394 -20.09 -1.41 -0.86
CA GLY A 394 -20.12 -1.41 -2.32
C GLY A 394 -18.73 -1.17 -2.92
N THR A 395 -17.70 -1.78 -2.35
CA THR A 395 -16.29 -1.62 -2.75
C THR A 395 -15.52 -2.95 -2.64
N ILE A 396 -14.20 -2.89 -2.64
CA ILE A 396 -13.29 -4.03 -2.55
C ILE A 396 -12.50 -4.04 -1.23
N PRO A 397 -12.03 -5.21 -0.76
CA PRO A 397 -11.26 -5.33 0.49
C PRO A 397 -10.03 -4.43 0.56
N TYR A 398 -9.38 -4.18 -0.57
CA TYR A 398 -8.23 -3.26 -0.66
C TYR A 398 -8.58 -1.86 -0.16
N GLU A 399 -9.73 -1.34 -0.57
CA GLU A 399 -10.16 0.01 -0.20
C GLU A 399 -10.55 0.07 1.27
N ILE A 400 -11.20 -0.95 1.82
CA ILE A 400 -11.50 -1.03 3.27
C ILE A 400 -10.21 -0.86 4.09
N LEU A 401 -9.18 -1.65 3.79
CA LEU A 401 -7.94 -1.65 4.55
C LEU A 401 -7.16 -0.32 4.41
N THR A 402 -7.05 0.19 3.18
CA THR A 402 -6.22 1.37 2.89
C THR A 402 -6.85 2.70 3.29
N ASN A 403 -8.18 2.75 3.45
CA ASN A 403 -8.89 3.95 3.88
C ASN A 403 -8.93 4.15 5.40
N ILE A 404 -8.51 3.17 6.20
CA ILE A 404 -8.44 3.38 7.66
C ILE A 404 -7.43 4.49 7.94
N ASN A 405 -7.96 5.63 8.42
CA ASN A 405 -7.22 6.87 8.55
C ASN A 405 -6.11 6.77 9.61
N THR A 406 -5.08 7.61 9.48
CA THR A 406 -3.95 7.69 10.42
C THR A 406 -4.35 8.17 11.82
N ARG A 407 -5.52 8.80 11.99
CA ARG A 407 -6.06 9.16 13.32
C ARG A 407 -6.51 7.94 14.15
N VAL A 408 -6.62 6.75 13.54
CA VAL A 408 -6.83 5.49 14.26
C VAL A 408 -5.47 4.91 14.61
N PRO A 409 -5.07 4.81 15.88
CA PRO A 409 -3.76 4.29 16.27
C PRO A 409 -3.63 2.80 15.91
N ARG A 410 -2.40 2.38 15.57
CA ARG A 410 -2.02 0.99 15.30
C ARG A 410 -1.29 0.43 16.51
N VAL A 411 -1.86 -0.57 17.14
CA VAL A 411 -1.29 -1.31 18.26
C VAL A 411 -0.77 -2.65 17.75
N TYR A 412 0.51 -2.92 17.93
CA TYR A 412 1.13 -4.14 17.42
C TYR A 412 1.23 -5.18 18.53
N ILE A 413 0.77 -6.40 18.22
CA ILE A 413 0.81 -7.54 19.15
C ILE A 413 1.55 -8.71 18.52
N GLU A 414 2.22 -9.50 19.39
CA GLU A 414 2.89 -10.75 19.06
C GLU A 414 2.31 -11.85 19.96
N LYS A 415 1.21 -12.48 19.52
CA LYS A 415 0.52 -13.56 20.26
C LYS A 415 0.25 -14.74 19.36
#